data_061bc4716a809f914659fdef47f6032b
#
_entry.id   061bc4716a809f914659fdef47f6032b
#
_cell.length_a   1.000
_cell.length_b   1.000
_cell.length_c   1.000
_cell.angle_alpha   90.00
_cell.angle_beta   90.00
_cell.angle_gamma   90.00
#
_symmetry.space_group_name_H-M   'P 1'
#
loop_
_entity.id
_entity.type
_entity.pdbx_description
1 polymer ?
#
loop_
_entity_poly.entity_id
_entity_poly.type
_entity_poly.pdbx_seq_one_letter_code
_entity_poly.pdbx_strand_id
1 'polypeptide(L)'
;MSYMGKVDVKASDIKRFSVTGSTSATHVLSWTAPSEQALIITINGVKQQDGAYTISGTPTTITLSSALVATDEMEVIGINDIGQTNTVAQDSIVTDMIRDDAVTTAKIADDQITTVK
;
A
#
# COMPACT_ATOMS: atom_id res chain seq x y z
N MET A 1 -1.76 -6.83 -25.88
CA MET A 1 -1.00 -5.61 -25.62
C MET A 1 -1.22 -5.17 -24.17
N SER A 2 -0.16 -4.86 -23.48
CA SER A 2 -0.29 -4.33 -22.14
C SER A 2 -0.48 -2.82 -22.18
N TYR A 3 -1.28 -2.33 -21.29
CA TYR A 3 -1.53 -0.89 -21.18
C TYR A 3 -0.54 -0.28 -20.21
N MET A 4 0.09 0.79 -20.62
CA MET A 4 0.91 1.57 -19.73
C MET A 4 0.00 2.34 -18.77
N GLY A 5 0.31 2.26 -17.50
CA GLY A 5 -0.45 3.00 -16.49
C GLY A 5 -1.75 2.34 -16.03
N LYS A 6 -2.08 1.17 -16.54
CA LYS A 6 -3.23 0.46 -16.03
C LYS A 6 -2.91 -0.13 -14.66
N VAL A 7 -3.77 0.13 -13.70
CA VAL A 7 -3.66 -0.43 -12.36
C VAL A 7 -4.59 -1.63 -12.27
N ASP A 8 -4.00 -2.79 -12.04
CA ASP A 8 -4.77 -4.01 -11.81
C ASP A 8 -4.92 -4.21 -10.31
N VAL A 9 -6.15 -4.11 -9.81
CA VAL A 9 -6.43 -4.44 -8.42
C VAL A 9 -6.55 -5.95 -8.32
N LYS A 10 -5.65 -6.54 -7.55
CA LYS A 10 -5.60 -7.99 -7.36
C LYS A 10 -6.08 -8.35 -5.98
N ALA A 11 -6.51 -9.58 -5.79
CA ALA A 11 -6.87 -10.07 -4.47
C ALA A 11 -5.72 -9.95 -3.47
N SER A 12 -4.47 -9.99 -3.95
CA SER A 12 -3.30 -9.82 -3.11
C SER A 12 -3.13 -8.40 -2.57
N ASP A 13 -3.84 -7.43 -3.13
CA ASP A 13 -3.80 -6.06 -2.64
C ASP A 13 -4.75 -5.85 -1.47
N ILE A 14 -5.60 -6.82 -1.19
CA ILE A 14 -6.49 -6.82 -0.05
C ILE A 14 -5.98 -7.86 0.93
N LYS A 15 -5.63 -7.41 2.12
CA LYS A 15 -5.04 -8.26 3.16
C LYS A 15 -6.08 -8.56 4.21
N ARG A 16 -5.94 -9.69 4.85
CA ARG A 16 -6.86 -10.13 5.88
C ARG A 16 -6.10 -10.72 7.07
N PHE A 17 -6.56 -10.39 8.26
CA PHE A 17 -5.98 -10.88 9.50
C PHE A 17 -7.13 -11.16 10.47
N SER A 18 -7.11 -12.32 11.10
CA SER A 18 -8.17 -12.73 12.01
C SER A 18 -7.58 -13.14 13.34
N VAL A 19 -8.27 -12.80 14.42
CA VAL A 19 -7.85 -13.14 15.78
C VAL A 19 -9.03 -13.74 16.51
N THR A 20 -8.79 -14.87 17.14
CA THR A 20 -9.76 -15.52 18.03
C THR A 20 -9.04 -15.95 19.30
N GLY A 21 -9.76 -15.96 20.40
CA GLY A 21 -9.20 -16.43 21.67
C GLY A 21 -8.15 -15.52 22.29
N SER A 22 -8.06 -14.28 21.87
CA SER A 22 -7.07 -13.33 22.40
C SER A 22 -7.67 -12.48 23.50
N THR A 23 -6.83 -12.13 24.47
CA THR A 23 -7.17 -11.19 25.53
C THR A 23 -6.28 -9.95 25.48
N SER A 24 -5.57 -9.76 24.38
CA SER A 24 -4.62 -8.65 24.22
C SER A 24 -5.27 -7.46 23.53
N ALA A 25 -4.75 -6.28 23.83
CA ALA A 25 -5.11 -5.06 23.10
C ALA A 25 -4.23 -4.83 21.89
N THR A 26 -3.07 -5.50 21.81
CA THR A 26 -2.10 -5.29 20.74
C THR A 26 -2.06 -6.50 19.82
N HIS A 27 -2.04 -6.25 18.52
CA HIS A 27 -1.98 -7.30 17.51
C HIS A 27 -1.09 -6.85 16.36
N VAL A 28 -0.16 -7.71 15.96
CA VAL A 28 0.78 -7.41 14.89
C VAL A 28 0.25 -7.99 13.59
N LEU A 29 0.07 -7.14 12.60
CA LEU A 29 -0.37 -7.57 11.27
C LEU A 29 0.79 -8.22 10.50
N SER A 30 0.46 -8.92 9.43
CA SER A 30 1.45 -9.50 8.53
C SER A 30 1.90 -8.52 7.45
N TRP A 31 1.35 -7.33 7.44
CA TRP A 31 1.69 -6.28 6.46
C TRP A 31 1.79 -4.94 7.15
N THR A 32 2.28 -3.94 6.42
CA THR A 32 2.34 -2.56 6.90
C THR A 32 1.22 -1.76 6.25
N ALA A 33 0.33 -1.23 7.09
CA ALA A 33 -0.78 -0.41 6.60
C ALA A 33 -0.29 1.03 6.36
N PRO A 34 -0.72 1.66 5.27
CA PRO A 34 -0.33 3.04 5.00
C PRO A 34 -0.97 4.05 5.95
N SER A 35 -2.15 3.74 6.48
CA SER A 35 -2.84 4.60 7.43
C SER A 35 -3.94 3.82 8.14
N GLU A 36 -4.52 4.41 9.17
CA GLU A 36 -5.67 3.81 9.86
C GLU A 36 -6.87 3.66 8.93
N GLN A 37 -7.03 4.57 7.98
CA GLN A 37 -8.14 4.54 7.05
C GLN A 37 -8.02 3.40 6.04
N ALA A 38 -6.84 2.82 5.89
CA ALA A 38 -6.62 1.65 5.04
C ALA A 38 -7.01 0.34 5.70
N LEU A 39 -7.51 0.38 6.92
CA LEU A 39 -7.91 -0.80 7.66
C LEU A 39 -9.40 -0.74 7.97
N ILE A 40 -10.03 -1.91 7.90
CA ILE A 40 -11.39 -2.12 8.38
C ILE A 40 -11.30 -3.17 9.47
N ILE A 41 -11.56 -2.76 10.70
CA ILE A 41 -11.46 -3.64 11.85
C ILE A 41 -12.87 -3.89 12.38
N THR A 42 -13.23 -5.17 12.49
CA THR A 42 -14.49 -5.56 13.09
C THR A 42 -14.22 -6.46 14.29
N ILE A 43 -15.00 -6.27 15.33
CA ILE A 43 -14.97 -7.14 16.50
C ILE A 43 -16.38 -7.68 16.67
N ASN A 44 -16.51 -9.00 16.61
CA ASN A 44 -17.81 -9.67 16.64
C ASN A 44 -18.79 -9.11 15.59
N GLY A 45 -18.25 -8.74 14.43
CA GLY A 45 -19.05 -8.17 13.34
C GLY A 45 -19.34 -6.69 13.46
N VAL A 46 -18.86 -6.02 14.49
CA VAL A 46 -19.08 -4.58 14.69
C VAL A 46 -17.84 -3.83 14.23
N LYS A 47 -18.02 -2.92 13.29
CA LYS A 47 -16.92 -2.11 12.78
C LYS A 47 -16.43 -1.15 13.85
N GLN A 48 -15.10 -1.08 13.98
CA GLN A 48 -14.46 -0.15 14.90
C GLN A 48 -14.16 1.15 14.20
N GLN A 49 -14.42 2.26 14.87
CA GLN A 49 -14.11 3.59 14.34
C GLN A 49 -12.64 3.92 14.56
N ASP A 50 -12.16 4.92 13.82
CA ASP A 50 -10.76 5.32 13.86
C ASP A 50 -10.26 5.63 15.27
N GLY A 51 -11.08 6.22 16.11
CA GLY A 51 -10.68 6.52 17.49
C GLY A 51 -10.60 5.33 18.42
N ALA A 52 -11.05 4.16 17.99
CA ALA A 52 -11.07 2.96 18.83
C ALA A 52 -9.75 2.19 18.77
N TYR A 53 -8.84 2.57 17.91
CA TYR A 53 -7.55 1.89 17.79
C TYR A 53 -6.49 2.86 17.23
N THR A 54 -5.23 2.50 17.43
CA THR A 54 -4.09 3.20 16.83
C THR A 54 -3.21 2.18 16.15
N ILE A 55 -2.40 2.66 15.21
CA ILE A 55 -1.44 1.80 14.50
C ILE A 55 -0.03 2.35 14.66
N SER A 56 0.94 1.45 14.64
CA SER A 56 2.35 1.81 14.72
C SER A 56 3.21 0.67 14.20
N GLY A 57 4.45 0.99 13.83
CA GLY A 57 5.46 0.01 13.54
C GLY A 57 5.41 -0.59 12.15
N THR A 58 6.41 -1.40 11.86
CA THR A 58 6.63 -2.12 10.60
C THR A 58 7.07 -3.54 10.91
N PRO A 59 6.26 -4.58 10.66
CA PRO A 59 4.87 -4.50 10.20
C PRO A 59 3.96 -3.80 11.21
N THR A 60 2.79 -3.39 10.73
CA THR A 60 1.88 -2.59 11.54
C THR A 60 1.38 -3.35 12.76
N THR A 61 1.45 -2.70 13.90
CA THR A 61 0.84 -3.17 15.14
C THR A 61 -0.42 -2.35 15.41
N ILE A 62 -1.53 -3.04 15.60
CA ILE A 62 -2.79 -2.42 16.01
C ILE A 62 -2.87 -2.44 17.53
N THR A 63 -3.16 -1.29 18.12
CA THR A 63 -3.43 -1.19 19.56
C THR A 63 -4.87 -0.73 19.74
N LEU A 64 -5.68 -1.61 20.29
CA LEU A 64 -7.08 -1.31 20.58
C LEU A 64 -7.18 -0.47 21.85
N SER A 65 -8.22 0.34 21.94
CA SER A 65 -8.48 1.13 23.14
C SER A 65 -8.90 0.26 24.32
N SER A 66 -9.43 -0.94 24.04
CA SER A 66 -9.79 -1.92 25.05
C SER A 66 -9.32 -3.29 24.60
N ALA A 67 -8.77 -4.08 25.52
CA ALA A 67 -8.34 -5.43 25.22
C ALA A 67 -9.52 -6.31 24.81
N LEU A 68 -9.26 -7.29 23.96
CA LEU A 68 -10.25 -8.31 23.62
C LEU A 68 -10.51 -9.23 24.82
N VAL A 69 -11.66 -9.86 24.81
CA VAL A 69 -11.92 -10.99 25.71
C VAL A 69 -11.81 -12.28 24.90
N ALA A 70 -11.64 -13.41 25.59
CA ALA A 70 -11.33 -14.68 24.93
C ALA A 70 -12.42 -15.14 23.95
N THR A 71 -13.64 -14.65 24.09
CA THR A 71 -14.74 -14.99 23.20
C THR A 71 -14.88 -14.04 22.02
N ASP A 72 -14.10 -12.97 21.98
CA ASP A 72 -14.18 -12.01 20.88
C ASP A 72 -13.50 -12.55 19.62
N GLU A 73 -14.09 -12.21 18.49
CA GLU A 73 -13.51 -12.49 17.17
C GLU A 73 -13.23 -11.17 16.50
N MET A 74 -11.96 -10.92 16.19
CA MET A 74 -11.55 -9.72 15.48
C MET A 74 -11.13 -10.08 14.06
N GLU A 75 -11.59 -9.29 13.11
CA GLU A 75 -11.18 -9.40 11.71
C GLU A 75 -10.66 -8.06 11.24
N VAL A 76 -9.53 -8.07 10.60
CA VAL A 76 -8.91 -6.88 10.02
C VAL A 76 -8.80 -7.08 8.52
N ILE A 77 -9.35 -6.15 7.77
CA ILE A 77 -9.19 -6.11 6.32
C ILE A 77 -8.33 -4.90 6.02
N GLY A 78 -7.22 -5.13 5.33
CA GLY A 78 -6.31 -4.07 4.94
C GLY A 78 -6.35 -3.88 3.44
N ILE A 79 -6.40 -2.63 3.03
CA ILE A 79 -6.32 -2.25 1.63
C ILE A 79 -4.98 -1.56 1.45
N ASN A 80 -4.09 -2.20 0.66
CA ASN A 80 -2.83 -1.57 0.34
C ASN A 80 -3.07 -0.39 -0.57
N ASP A 81 -2.07 0.49 -0.59
CA ASP A 81 -2.13 1.64 -1.50
C ASP A 81 -2.20 1.12 -2.93
N ILE A 82 -3.35 1.31 -3.53
CA ILE A 82 -3.56 0.93 -4.93
C ILE A 82 -3.29 2.09 -5.88
N GLY A 83 -3.01 3.26 -5.32
CA GLY A 83 -2.59 4.41 -6.11
C GLY A 83 -1.13 4.26 -6.48
N GLN A 84 -0.84 4.19 -7.76
CA GLN A 84 0.54 4.15 -8.20
C GLN A 84 1.02 5.54 -8.52
N THR A 85 2.08 5.92 -7.87
CA THR A 85 2.83 7.10 -8.27
C THR A 85 3.86 6.65 -9.29
N ASN A 86 3.73 7.12 -10.51
CA ASN A 86 4.70 6.80 -11.56
C ASN A 86 5.93 7.68 -11.38
N THR A 87 6.60 7.53 -10.26
CA THR A 87 7.85 8.22 -10.03
C THR A 87 8.98 7.30 -10.46
N VAL A 88 9.72 7.76 -11.46
CA VAL A 88 10.87 7.02 -11.95
C VAL A 88 12.05 7.37 -11.06
N ALA A 89 12.66 6.36 -10.46
CA ALA A 89 13.84 6.58 -9.62
C ALA A 89 14.99 7.08 -10.49
N GLN A 90 15.87 7.87 -9.89
CA GLN A 90 17.04 8.38 -10.58
C GLN A 90 17.87 7.22 -11.12
N ASP A 91 18.36 7.36 -12.32
CA ASP A 91 19.20 6.37 -13.00
C ASP A 91 18.50 5.02 -13.24
N SER A 92 17.20 4.98 -13.15
CA SER A 92 16.45 3.75 -13.37
C SER A 92 16.06 3.52 -14.82
N ILE A 93 16.19 4.51 -15.69
CA ILE A 93 15.90 4.38 -17.11
C ILE A 93 17.14 3.85 -17.81
N VAL A 94 17.06 2.63 -18.30
CA VAL A 94 18.15 2.00 -19.04
C VAL A 94 17.83 1.98 -20.54
N THR A 95 18.83 1.66 -21.34
CA THR A 95 18.70 1.70 -22.80
C THR A 95 17.53 0.87 -23.31
N ASP A 96 17.30 -0.30 -22.72
CA ASP A 96 16.25 -1.19 -23.16
C ASP A 96 14.85 -0.64 -22.88
N MET A 97 14.72 0.34 -22.01
CA MET A 97 13.44 0.97 -21.71
C MET A 97 13.07 2.04 -22.72
N ILE A 98 14.01 2.45 -23.55
CA ILE A 98 13.79 3.45 -24.58
C ILE A 98 13.80 2.71 -25.91
N ARG A 99 12.65 2.70 -26.58
CA ARG A 99 12.54 2.05 -27.88
C ARG A 99 13.30 2.84 -28.93
N ASP A 100 13.76 2.13 -29.95
CA ASP A 100 14.39 2.79 -31.09
C ASP A 100 13.42 3.83 -31.66
N ASP A 101 13.97 5.00 -31.96
CA ASP A 101 13.20 6.11 -32.53
C ASP A 101 12.08 6.64 -31.62
N ALA A 102 12.10 6.26 -30.33
CA ALA A 102 11.12 6.78 -29.38
C ALA A 102 11.33 8.25 -29.06
N VAL A 103 12.58 8.71 -29.13
CA VAL A 103 12.93 10.12 -28.90
C VAL A 103 13.23 10.75 -30.23
N THR A 104 12.36 11.65 -30.64
CA THR A 104 12.50 12.32 -31.95
C THR A 104 12.89 13.78 -31.74
N THR A 105 13.27 14.43 -32.82
CA THR A 105 13.64 15.84 -32.78
C THR A 105 12.52 16.70 -32.17
N ALA A 106 11.26 16.36 -32.47
CA ALA A 106 10.12 17.11 -31.95
C ALA A 106 9.95 16.97 -30.43
N LYS A 107 10.53 15.93 -29.85
CA LYS A 107 10.43 15.68 -28.39
C LYS A 107 11.58 16.28 -27.62
N ILE A 108 12.58 16.80 -28.30
CA ILE A 108 13.71 17.46 -27.67
C ILE A 108 13.66 18.93 -28.07
N ALA A 109 13.50 19.81 -27.08
CA ALA A 109 13.51 21.24 -27.36
C ALA A 109 14.88 21.70 -27.77
N ASP A 110 14.92 22.79 -28.51
CA ASP A 110 16.18 23.37 -28.98
C ASP A 110 17.10 23.64 -27.80
N ASP A 111 18.37 23.35 -27.99
CA ASP A 111 19.42 23.57 -27.01
C ASP A 111 19.32 22.74 -25.75
N GLN A 112 18.46 21.71 -25.73
CA GLN A 112 18.39 20.80 -24.60
C GLN A 112 19.51 19.76 -24.61
N ILE A 113 20.12 19.52 -25.78
CA ILE A 113 21.28 18.65 -25.88
C ILE A 113 22.49 19.54 -26.10
N THR A 114 23.38 19.55 -25.15
CA THR A 114 24.60 20.36 -25.22
C THR A 114 25.76 19.52 -25.72
N THR A 115 26.88 20.18 -26.05
CA THR A 115 28.07 19.47 -26.53
C THR A 115 28.76 18.64 -25.48
N VAL A 116 28.46 18.88 -24.21
CA VAL A 116 28.96 18.08 -23.09
C VAL A 116 27.92 17.03 -22.77
N LYS A 117 28.04 15.87 -23.33
CA LYS A 117 27.04 14.81 -23.19
C LYS A 117 27.62 13.60 -22.51
#